data_2d5a3e68862809da2e7fa8a0f82f3c6e
#
_entry.id   2d5a3e68862809da2e7fa8a0f82f3c6e
#
_cell.length_a   1.000
_cell.length_b   1.000
_cell.length_c   1.000
_cell.angle_alpha   90.00
_cell.angle_beta   90.00
_cell.angle_gamma   90.00
#
_symmetry.space_group_name_H-M   'P 1'
#
loop_
_entity.id
_entity.type
_entity.pdbx_description
1 polymer ?
#
loop_
_entity_poly.entity_id
_entity_poly.type
_entity_poly.pdbx_seq_one_letter_code
_entity_poly.pdbx_strand_id
1 'polypeptide(L)'
;MGRVFFDVRENTHTLTGTYQVLASDSGKTFFIDQDATFVITLPALQEGLNYEFLVTDAGSGEVHITSGTSNGIKGWSMDLTTGLNAIDNVLVEIVSSTAALGDTVRLYCDGNVWFCQSFSGSTNGIVGADS
;
A
#
# COMPACT_ATOMS: atom_id res chain seq x y z
N MET A 1 19.44 18.07 -28.66
CA MET A 1 19.50 17.07 -27.59
C MET A 1 18.19 16.98 -26.85
N GLY A 2 17.63 15.80 -26.79
CA GLY A 2 16.45 15.59 -26.00
C GLY A 2 16.80 15.50 -24.52
N ARG A 3 16.29 16.41 -23.79
CA ARG A 3 16.35 16.33 -22.35
C ARG A 3 14.95 16.06 -21.80
N VAL A 4 14.84 14.96 -21.07
CA VAL A 4 13.57 14.58 -20.46
C VAL A 4 13.51 15.20 -19.09
N PHE A 5 12.50 16.01 -18.86
CA PHE A 5 12.17 16.52 -17.54
C PHE A 5 11.06 15.70 -16.96
N PHE A 6 11.28 15.14 -15.79
CA PHE A 6 10.22 14.55 -15.03
C PHE A 6 9.63 15.61 -14.11
N ASP A 7 8.34 15.80 -14.20
CA ASP A 7 7.62 16.49 -13.15
C ASP A 7 7.56 15.50 -11.98
N VAL A 8 8.25 15.82 -10.90
CA VAL A 8 8.30 14.93 -9.72
C VAL A 8 6.89 14.62 -9.18
N ARG A 9 5.92 15.49 -9.44
CA ARG A 9 4.53 15.25 -9.05
C ARG A 9 3.88 14.14 -9.86
N GLU A 10 4.39 13.81 -11.04
CA GLU A 10 3.86 12.69 -11.85
C GLU A 10 4.17 11.33 -11.22
N ASN A 11 5.16 11.26 -10.33
CA ASN A 11 5.51 10.03 -9.62
C ASN A 11 4.70 9.84 -8.34
N THR A 12 3.82 10.76 -8.03
CA THR A 12 3.01 10.71 -6.82
C THR A 12 1.54 10.95 -7.16
N HIS A 13 0.67 10.40 -6.33
CA HIS A 13 -0.78 10.59 -6.47
C HIS A 13 -1.39 10.48 -5.07
N THR A 14 -2.15 11.51 -4.67
CA THR A 14 -2.86 11.49 -3.38
C THR A 14 -4.19 10.76 -3.53
N LEU A 15 -4.43 9.78 -2.69
CA LEU A 15 -5.67 9.01 -2.67
C LEU A 15 -6.52 9.42 -1.47
N THR A 16 -7.75 9.82 -1.76
CA THR A 16 -8.74 10.23 -0.76
C THR A 16 -9.99 9.36 -0.82
N GLY A 17 -10.05 8.42 -1.74
CA GLY A 17 -11.19 7.54 -1.96
C GLY A 17 -10.80 6.30 -2.76
N THR A 18 -11.79 5.48 -3.03
CA THR A 18 -11.60 4.22 -3.76
C THR A 18 -10.87 4.42 -5.08
N TYR A 19 -9.87 3.60 -5.32
CA TYR A 19 -9.01 3.74 -6.48
C TYR A 19 -8.63 2.37 -7.06
N GLN A 20 -8.65 2.29 -8.39
CA GLN A 20 -8.11 1.13 -9.12
C GLN A 20 -6.70 1.47 -9.57
N VAL A 21 -5.69 0.79 -9.00
CA VAL A 21 -4.31 0.95 -9.43
C VAL A 21 -4.14 0.32 -10.82
N LEU A 22 -3.44 1.02 -11.68
CA LEU A 22 -3.18 0.58 -13.05
C LEU A 22 -1.74 0.08 -13.19
N ALA A 23 -1.50 -0.82 -14.14
CA ALA A 23 -0.13 -1.25 -14.46
C ALA A 23 0.74 -0.06 -14.86
N SER A 24 0.16 0.94 -15.52
CA SER A 24 0.87 2.17 -15.90
C SER A 24 1.26 3.04 -14.72
N ASP A 25 0.71 2.77 -13.53
CA ASP A 25 1.09 3.47 -12.29
C ASP A 25 2.33 2.87 -11.64
N SER A 26 2.91 1.81 -12.21
CA SER A 26 4.08 1.15 -11.60
C SER A 26 5.22 2.12 -11.38
N GLY A 27 5.84 2.04 -10.21
CA GLY A 27 6.89 2.94 -9.77
C GLY A 27 6.40 4.18 -9.04
N LYS A 28 5.09 4.40 -8.98
CA LYS A 28 4.53 5.56 -8.27
C LYS A 28 4.46 5.35 -6.76
N THR A 29 4.53 6.47 -6.05
CA THR A 29 4.20 6.56 -4.64
C THR A 29 2.81 7.18 -4.51
N PHE A 30 1.92 6.48 -3.81
CA PHE A 30 0.59 6.96 -3.50
C PHE A 30 0.57 7.53 -2.09
N PHE A 31 0.15 8.78 -1.95
CA PHE A 31 -0.06 9.40 -0.65
C PHE A 31 -1.47 9.08 -0.18
N ILE A 32 -1.58 8.57 1.03
CA ILE A 32 -2.87 8.13 1.59
C ILE A 32 -3.37 9.19 2.56
N ASP A 33 -4.55 9.73 2.25
CA ASP A 33 -5.33 10.54 3.18
C ASP A 33 -6.34 9.61 3.87
N GLN A 34 -6.09 9.34 5.15
CA GLN A 34 -6.85 8.35 5.93
C GLN A 34 -8.08 8.98 6.60
N ASP A 35 -8.58 10.09 6.12
CA ASP A 35 -9.78 10.70 6.69
C ASP A 35 -11.07 9.96 6.30
N ALA A 36 -11.03 9.17 5.23
CA ALA A 36 -12.15 8.37 4.76
C ALA A 36 -11.79 6.89 4.68
N THR A 37 -12.80 6.04 4.80
CA THR A 37 -12.67 4.59 4.56
C THR A 37 -12.81 4.31 3.09
N PHE A 38 -11.82 3.64 2.49
CA PHE A 38 -11.88 3.30 1.07
C PHE A 38 -11.00 2.09 0.74
N VAL A 39 -11.18 1.59 -0.48
CA VAL A 39 -10.48 0.41 -0.98
C VAL A 39 -9.63 0.79 -2.18
N ILE A 40 -8.38 0.33 -2.14
CA ILE A 40 -7.44 0.43 -3.25
C ILE A 40 -7.31 -0.98 -3.83
N THR A 41 -7.63 -1.15 -5.10
CA THR A 41 -7.54 -2.44 -5.79
C THR A 41 -6.27 -2.49 -6.63
N LEU A 42 -5.46 -3.52 -6.42
CA LEU A 42 -4.24 -3.75 -7.19
C LEU A 42 -4.59 -4.26 -8.59
N PRO A 43 -3.74 -4.00 -9.59
CA PRO A 43 -3.98 -4.50 -10.95
C PRO A 43 -3.72 -6.00 -11.04
N ALA A 44 -4.02 -6.59 -12.20
CA ALA A 44 -3.68 -7.98 -12.50
C ALA A 44 -2.18 -8.23 -12.31
N LEU A 45 -1.83 -9.44 -11.92
CA LEU A 45 -0.44 -9.84 -11.69
C LEU A 45 0.39 -9.67 -12.97
N GLN A 46 1.51 -9.01 -12.82
CA GLN A 46 2.49 -8.84 -13.88
C GLN A 46 3.86 -8.64 -13.24
N GLU A 47 4.83 -9.43 -13.65
CA GLU A 47 6.18 -9.35 -13.12
C GLU A 47 6.75 -7.93 -13.28
N GLY A 48 7.33 -7.41 -12.21
CA GLY A 48 7.99 -6.12 -12.20
C GLY A 48 7.13 -4.95 -11.72
N LEU A 49 5.81 -5.13 -11.56
CA LEU A 49 4.98 -4.07 -10.99
C LEU A 49 5.41 -3.78 -9.55
N ASN A 50 5.50 -2.50 -9.22
CA ASN A 50 5.83 -2.08 -7.86
C ASN A 50 5.16 -0.76 -7.52
N TYR A 51 4.73 -0.65 -6.26
CA TYR A 51 4.00 0.51 -5.76
C TYR A 51 4.39 0.77 -4.32
N GLU A 52 4.36 2.04 -3.93
CA GLU A 52 4.53 2.45 -2.55
C GLU A 52 3.33 3.26 -2.11
N PHE A 53 2.83 2.97 -0.91
CA PHE A 53 1.72 3.70 -0.29
C PHE A 53 2.22 4.29 1.02
N LEU A 54 2.09 5.59 1.16
CA LEU A 54 2.61 6.35 2.29
C LEU A 54 1.47 7.13 2.94
N VAL A 55 1.28 6.95 4.23
CA VAL A 55 0.27 7.71 4.99
C VAL A 55 0.80 9.12 5.23
N THR A 56 0.20 10.09 4.57
CA THR A 56 0.56 11.50 4.69
C THR A 56 -0.45 12.31 5.51
N ASP A 57 -1.62 11.73 5.78
CA ASP A 57 -2.65 12.32 6.63
C ASP A 57 -3.33 11.17 7.38
N ALA A 58 -2.99 11.00 8.65
CA ALA A 58 -3.55 9.95 9.49
C ALA A 58 -4.94 10.36 9.98
N GLY A 59 -5.85 9.40 10.05
CA GLY A 59 -7.22 9.69 10.43
C GLY A 59 -7.97 8.43 10.88
N SER A 60 -9.28 8.51 10.90
CA SER A 60 -10.16 7.44 11.36
C SER A 60 -10.65 6.54 10.24
N GLY A 61 -10.26 6.78 9.00
CA GLY A 61 -10.63 5.92 7.87
C GLY A 61 -9.86 4.61 7.89
N GLU A 62 -10.50 3.55 7.44
CA GLU A 62 -9.87 2.25 7.22
C GLU A 62 -9.56 2.10 5.74
N VAL A 63 -8.30 1.89 5.42
CA VAL A 63 -7.88 1.80 4.03
C VAL A 63 -7.39 0.37 3.74
N HIS A 64 -8.03 -0.27 2.77
CA HIS A 64 -7.66 -1.61 2.32
C HIS A 64 -6.95 -1.54 0.99
N ILE A 65 -5.80 -2.21 0.90
CA ILE A 65 -5.10 -2.43 -0.38
C ILE A 65 -5.27 -3.91 -0.71
N THR A 66 -6.12 -4.22 -1.67
CA THR A 66 -6.54 -5.60 -1.93
C THR A 66 -5.98 -6.16 -3.24
N SER A 67 -5.55 -7.42 -3.18
CA SER A 67 -5.24 -8.20 -4.37
C SER A 67 -6.49 -8.83 -4.99
N GLY A 68 -7.56 -8.95 -4.22
CA GLY A 68 -8.77 -9.65 -4.64
C GLY A 68 -8.63 -11.18 -4.66
N THR A 69 -7.51 -11.73 -4.21
CA THR A 69 -7.20 -13.16 -4.28
C THR A 69 -6.77 -13.68 -2.92
N SER A 70 -7.29 -14.83 -2.50
CA SER A 70 -6.86 -15.50 -1.27
C SER A 70 -5.35 -15.70 -1.29
N ASN A 71 -4.71 -15.32 -0.19
CA ASN A 71 -3.26 -15.40 -0.04
C ASN A 71 -2.50 -14.70 -1.17
N GLY A 72 -3.12 -13.66 -1.75
CA GLY A 72 -2.56 -12.94 -2.89
C GLY A 72 -1.46 -11.95 -2.51
N ILE A 73 -1.34 -11.62 -1.23
CA ILE A 73 -0.28 -10.75 -0.71
C ILE A 73 0.48 -11.50 0.37
N LYS A 74 1.78 -11.63 0.18
CA LYS A 74 2.68 -12.31 1.11
C LYS A 74 3.79 -11.38 1.55
N GLY A 75 4.38 -11.65 2.70
CA GLY A 75 5.51 -10.87 3.21
C GLY A 75 5.32 -10.54 4.68
N TRP A 76 5.54 -9.29 5.02
CA TRP A 76 5.54 -8.91 6.43
C TRP A 76 5.24 -7.42 6.61
N SER A 77 4.76 -7.11 7.82
CA SER A 77 4.74 -5.75 8.34
C SER A 77 5.57 -5.69 9.62
N MET A 78 6.20 -4.56 9.85
CA MET A 78 6.98 -4.30 11.05
C MET A 78 6.41 -3.12 11.79
N ASP A 79 6.28 -3.23 13.11
CA ASP A 79 5.98 -2.09 13.96
C ASP A 79 6.98 -2.04 15.12
N LEU A 80 6.92 -0.92 15.87
CA LEU A 80 7.90 -0.65 16.91
C LEU A 80 7.73 -1.53 18.15
N THR A 81 6.60 -2.19 18.32
CA THR A 81 6.26 -2.92 19.54
C THR A 81 6.30 -4.43 19.34
N THR A 82 5.63 -4.93 18.29
CA THR A 82 5.52 -6.39 18.06
C THR A 82 6.59 -6.91 17.11
N GLY A 83 7.34 -6.04 16.45
CA GLY A 83 8.36 -6.42 15.46
C GLY A 83 7.75 -6.88 14.15
N LEU A 84 8.23 -8.02 13.64
CA LEU A 84 7.76 -8.56 12.36
C LEU A 84 6.47 -9.36 12.54
N ASN A 85 5.48 -9.03 11.70
CA ASN A 85 4.21 -9.74 11.61
C ASN A 85 4.05 -10.29 10.19
N ALA A 86 3.81 -11.59 10.06
CA ALA A 86 3.65 -12.20 8.74
C ALA A 86 2.36 -11.73 8.07
N ILE A 87 2.43 -11.57 6.74
CA ILE A 87 1.28 -11.29 5.89
C ILE A 87 1.16 -12.45 4.91
N ASP A 88 -0.02 -13.06 4.85
CA ASP A 88 -0.38 -14.09 3.88
C ASP A 88 -1.90 -14.01 3.69
N ASN A 89 -2.34 -12.90 3.09
CA ASN A 89 -3.73 -12.49 3.13
C ASN A 89 -4.22 -11.96 1.78
N VAL A 90 -5.53 -11.70 1.70
CA VAL A 90 -6.16 -11.08 0.52
C VAL A 90 -5.72 -9.61 0.40
N LEU A 91 -5.61 -8.92 1.52
CA LEU A 91 -5.35 -7.48 1.53
C LEU A 91 -4.41 -7.07 2.66
N VAL A 92 -3.91 -5.84 2.55
CA VAL A 92 -3.20 -5.14 3.61
C VAL A 92 -4.08 -4.00 4.06
N GLU A 93 -4.25 -3.89 5.36
CA GLU A 93 -5.10 -2.86 5.97
C GLU A 93 -4.24 -1.79 6.64
N ILE A 94 -4.52 -0.53 6.30
CA ILE A 94 -4.03 0.62 7.04
C ILE A 94 -5.11 0.90 8.09
N VAL A 95 -4.77 0.62 9.35
CA VAL A 95 -5.79 0.46 10.41
C VAL A 95 -6.34 1.80 10.86
N SER A 96 -7.67 1.89 10.91
CA SER A 96 -8.42 3.06 11.38
C SER A 96 -7.91 3.54 12.73
N SER A 97 -7.65 4.83 12.85
CA SER A 97 -7.25 5.53 14.09
C SER A 97 -5.99 4.95 14.76
N THR A 98 -5.31 4.03 14.09
CA THR A 98 -4.12 3.36 14.66
C THR A 98 -2.87 3.66 13.83
N ALA A 99 -2.99 3.70 12.51
CA ALA A 99 -1.87 4.03 11.65
C ALA A 99 -1.36 5.44 11.92
N ALA A 100 -0.07 5.65 11.73
CA ALA A 100 0.59 6.93 12.01
C ALA A 100 1.09 7.58 10.72
N LEU A 101 1.35 8.88 10.79
CA LEU A 101 2.01 9.59 9.70
C LEU A 101 3.34 8.92 9.36
N GLY A 102 3.59 8.70 8.08
CA GLY A 102 4.81 8.06 7.61
C GLY A 102 4.72 6.55 7.50
N ASP A 103 3.62 5.94 7.94
CA ASP A 103 3.42 4.50 7.74
C ASP A 103 3.47 4.18 6.25
N THR A 104 4.19 3.13 5.90
CA THR A 104 4.50 2.81 4.50
C THR A 104 4.17 1.36 4.18
N VAL A 105 3.53 1.15 3.02
CA VAL A 105 3.31 -0.18 2.44
C VAL A 105 4.01 -0.20 1.09
N ARG A 106 4.92 -1.15 0.90
CA ARG A 106 5.58 -1.40 -0.38
C ARG A 106 5.14 -2.73 -0.94
N LEU A 107 4.76 -2.74 -2.21
CA LEU A 107 4.29 -3.93 -2.89
C LEU A 107 5.08 -4.17 -4.17
N TYR A 108 5.51 -5.40 -4.35
CA TYR A 108 6.26 -5.87 -5.51
C TYR A 108 5.57 -7.11 -6.06
N CYS A 109 5.44 -7.19 -7.39
CA CYS A 109 4.83 -8.35 -8.04
C CYS A 109 5.89 -9.15 -8.80
N ASP A 110 5.91 -10.47 -8.58
CA ASP A 110 6.79 -11.38 -9.31
C ASP A 110 6.08 -12.09 -10.48
N GLY A 111 4.84 -11.69 -10.76
CA GLY A 111 4.00 -12.32 -11.76
C GLY A 111 3.06 -13.39 -11.20
N ASN A 112 3.30 -13.88 -10.00
CA ASN A 112 2.49 -14.92 -9.36
C ASN A 112 1.78 -14.45 -8.11
N VAL A 113 2.39 -13.53 -7.37
CA VAL A 113 1.87 -13.04 -6.10
C VAL A 113 2.43 -11.65 -5.84
N TRP A 114 1.79 -10.89 -4.95
CA TRP A 114 2.30 -9.64 -4.43
C TRP A 114 3.14 -9.86 -3.19
N PHE A 115 4.35 -9.29 -3.15
CA PHE A 115 5.17 -9.27 -1.94
C PHE A 115 5.05 -7.92 -1.26
N CYS A 116 4.78 -7.95 0.03
CA CYS A 116 4.57 -6.77 0.86
C CYS A 116 5.72 -6.61 1.84
N GLN A 117 6.20 -5.37 1.93
CA GLN A 117 7.08 -4.93 3.00
C GLN A 117 6.47 -3.66 3.56
N SER A 118 6.08 -3.66 4.81
CA SER A 118 5.47 -2.49 5.41
C SER A 118 6.05 -2.14 6.76
N PHE A 119 5.96 -0.86 7.09
CA PHE A 119 6.45 -0.30 8.34
C PHE A 119 5.38 0.58 8.94
N SER A 120 5.14 0.43 10.24
CA SER A 120 4.26 1.32 10.98
C SER A 120 4.96 1.86 12.22
N GLY A 121 4.73 3.12 12.51
CA GLY A 121 5.15 3.76 13.75
C GLY A 121 4.26 3.43 14.93
N SER A 122 3.18 2.70 14.69
CA SER A 122 2.21 2.32 15.74
C SER A 122 2.02 0.82 15.77
N THR A 123 1.77 0.29 16.96
CA THR A 123 1.45 -1.13 17.14
C THR A 123 0.24 -1.50 16.29
N ASN A 124 0.41 -2.48 15.40
CA ASN A 124 -0.63 -2.96 14.50
C ASN A 124 -1.27 -1.86 13.64
N GLY A 125 -0.50 -0.83 13.29
CA GLY A 125 -1.00 0.22 12.38
C GLY A 125 -1.21 -0.28 10.96
N ILE A 126 -0.46 -1.29 10.54
CA ILE A 126 -0.61 -1.95 9.24
C ILE A 126 -0.61 -3.45 9.47
N VAL A 127 -1.66 -4.13 9.00
CA VAL A 127 -1.84 -5.58 9.19
C VAL A 127 -2.34 -6.22 7.92
N GLY A 128 -2.12 -7.54 7.80
CA GLY A 128 -2.79 -8.34 6.76
C GLY A 128 -4.20 -8.71 7.20
N ALA A 129 -5.12 -8.77 6.25
CA ALA A 129 -6.50 -9.15 6.53
C ALA A 129 -7.12 -9.89 5.34
N ASP A 130 -8.15 -10.68 5.60
CA ASP A 130 -8.84 -11.46 4.57
C ASP A 130 -10.19 -10.84 4.18
N SER A 131 -10.59 -9.81 4.87
CA SER A 131 -11.80 -9.06 4.52
C SER A 131 -11.84 -7.70 5.21
#